data_0279a4e8f4ea03be240b365faa38a1f3
#
_entry.id   0279a4e8f4ea03be240b365faa38a1f3
#
_cell.length_a   1.000
_cell.length_b   1.000
_cell.length_c   1.000
_cell.angle_alpha   90.00
_cell.angle_beta   90.00
_cell.angle_gamma   90.00
#
_symmetry.space_group_name_H-M   'P 1'
#
loop_
_entity.id
_entity.type
_entity.pdbx_description
1 polymer ?
#
loop_
_entity_poly.entity_id
_entity_poly.type
_entity_poly.pdbx_seq_one_letter_code
_entity_poly.pdbx_strand_id
1 'polypeptide(L)'
;MRQSLIDMKRVLIEFIRIAASSLLIAIAVNIFFSQHSLAPGGLTGLAIIISNFLKLPTSLVTLSITGPLLICSAIFLGRGFGIKVLFAALMSPFLISQVPHLSIPYITDNIYVCAVLGACCVGTAIGNCLQVGAATGGTDTLSLLIQKVLKGVPLRVIMFCIDGSIILFSGLLTKNLMTSILSGGSLLIIITIVSFMTKNTSEGGITNG
;
A
#
# COMPACT_ATOMS: atom_id res chain seq x y z
N MET A 1 12.41 -24.05 24.81
CA MET A 1 10.95 -23.95 25.00
C MET A 1 10.48 -22.51 25.23
N ARG A 2 11.06 -21.74 26.18
CA ARG A 2 10.67 -20.34 26.43
C ARG A 2 11.01 -19.40 25.26
N GLN A 3 12.13 -19.58 24.60
CA GLN A 3 12.59 -18.81 23.44
C GLN A 3 11.64 -19.02 22.24
N SER A 4 11.29 -20.28 21.93
CA SER A 4 10.39 -20.61 20.81
C SER A 4 8.97 -20.06 21.02
N LEU A 5 8.49 -19.94 22.24
CA LEU A 5 7.22 -19.30 22.56
C LEU A 5 7.24 -17.78 22.38
N ILE A 6 8.38 -17.16 22.66
CA ILE A 6 8.57 -15.70 22.46
C ILE A 6 8.61 -15.40 20.96
N ASP A 7 9.34 -16.19 20.18
CA ASP A 7 9.44 -16.03 18.73
C ASP A 7 8.08 -16.25 18.05
N MET A 8 7.31 -17.24 18.47
CA MET A 8 5.98 -17.51 17.98
C MET A 8 4.99 -16.36 18.28
N LYS A 9 5.03 -15.79 19.50
CA LYS A 9 4.21 -14.63 19.86
C LYS A 9 4.58 -13.41 19.01
N ARG A 10 5.87 -13.18 18.76
CA ARG A 10 6.34 -12.06 17.91
C ARG A 10 5.80 -12.19 16.49
N VAL A 11 5.94 -13.37 15.89
CA VAL A 11 5.42 -13.63 14.55
C VAL A 11 3.91 -13.44 14.49
N LEU A 12 3.18 -13.95 15.47
CA LEU A 12 1.72 -13.76 15.55
C LEU A 12 1.32 -12.27 15.61
N ILE A 13 2.01 -11.48 16.43
CA ILE A 13 1.77 -10.03 16.54
C ILE A 13 2.05 -9.33 15.20
N GLU A 14 3.10 -9.72 14.48
CA GLU A 14 3.42 -9.17 13.18
C GLU A 14 2.31 -9.43 12.15
N PHE A 15 1.78 -10.67 12.09
CA PHE A 15 0.66 -11.00 11.20
C PHE A 15 -0.65 -10.30 11.58
N ILE A 16 -0.93 -10.14 12.89
CA ILE A 16 -2.08 -9.35 13.36
C ILE A 16 -1.95 -7.89 12.94
N ARG A 17 -0.76 -7.30 13.05
CA ARG A 17 -0.50 -5.93 12.60
C ARG A 17 -0.69 -5.78 11.09
N ILE A 18 -0.26 -6.74 10.29
CA ILE A 18 -0.45 -6.76 8.84
C ILE A 18 -1.95 -6.86 8.51
N ALA A 19 -2.69 -7.75 9.18
CA ALA A 19 -4.13 -7.89 8.99
C ALA A 19 -4.90 -6.60 9.36
N ALA A 20 -4.55 -5.96 10.47
CA ALA A 20 -5.11 -4.67 10.88
C ALA A 20 -4.80 -3.56 9.86
N SER A 21 -3.58 -3.53 9.32
CA SER A 21 -3.19 -2.60 8.25
C SER A 21 -3.98 -2.85 6.96
N SER A 22 -4.17 -4.12 6.58
CA SER A 22 -4.97 -4.49 5.41
C SER A 22 -6.44 -4.08 5.58
N LEU A 23 -6.99 -4.22 6.80
CA LEU A 23 -8.34 -3.76 7.11
C LEU A 23 -8.44 -2.23 7.01
N LEU A 24 -7.45 -1.52 7.52
CA LEU A 24 -7.42 -0.06 7.45
C LEU A 24 -7.35 0.43 5.98
N ILE A 25 -6.58 -0.25 5.13
CA ILE A 25 -6.57 0.00 3.68
C ILE A 25 -7.94 -0.26 3.06
N ALA A 26 -8.59 -1.38 3.41
CA ALA A 26 -9.90 -1.73 2.88
C ALA A 26 -10.97 -0.69 3.25
N ILE A 27 -10.96 -0.21 4.48
CA ILE A 27 -11.82 0.88 4.95
C ILE A 27 -11.52 2.16 4.16
N ALA A 28 -10.24 2.55 4.07
CA ALA A 28 -9.84 3.76 3.35
C ALA A 28 -10.27 3.75 1.89
N VAL A 29 -10.05 2.63 1.20
CA VAL A 29 -10.41 2.48 -0.22
C VAL A 29 -11.91 2.55 -0.42
N ASN A 30 -12.70 1.82 0.36
CA ASN A 30 -14.15 1.73 0.15
C ASN A 30 -14.90 2.98 0.62
N ILE A 31 -14.50 3.57 1.77
CA ILE A 31 -15.24 4.70 2.36
C ILE A 31 -14.79 6.04 1.79
N PHE A 32 -13.49 6.22 1.54
CA PHE A 32 -12.97 7.53 1.16
C PHE A 32 -12.59 7.65 -0.31
N PHE A 33 -11.96 6.64 -0.91
CA PHE A 33 -11.44 6.78 -2.27
C PHE A 33 -12.42 6.33 -3.35
N SER A 34 -13.14 5.24 -3.13
CA SER A 34 -14.02 4.64 -4.14
C SER A 34 -15.16 5.58 -4.55
N GLN A 35 -15.71 6.35 -3.61
CA GLN A 35 -16.85 7.26 -3.84
C GLN A 35 -16.54 8.37 -4.84
N HIS A 36 -15.32 8.88 -4.83
CA HIS A 36 -14.92 10.03 -5.62
C HIS A 36 -13.98 9.65 -6.78
N SER A 37 -13.85 8.34 -7.07
CA SER A 37 -12.91 7.83 -8.08
C SER A 37 -11.49 8.34 -7.86
N LEU A 38 -11.12 8.60 -6.59
CA LEU A 38 -9.76 8.96 -6.22
C LEU A 38 -8.89 7.73 -6.29
N ALA A 39 -7.74 7.86 -6.93
CA ALA A 39 -6.74 6.79 -6.93
C ALA A 39 -5.84 6.97 -5.69
N PRO A 40 -5.77 5.96 -4.79
CA PRO A 40 -4.85 6.03 -3.65
C PRO A 40 -3.37 6.02 -4.07
N GLY A 41 -3.10 6.11 -5.36
CA GLY A 41 -1.79 5.87 -5.94
C GLY A 41 -1.51 4.37 -6.09
N GLY A 42 -0.30 4.04 -6.50
CA GLY A 42 0.18 2.68 -6.47
C GLY A 42 -0.25 1.78 -7.64
N LEU A 43 0.24 0.55 -7.58
CA LEU A 43 -0.04 -0.47 -8.60
C LEU A 43 -1.53 -0.79 -8.72
N THR A 44 -2.31 -0.61 -7.66
CA THR A 44 -3.77 -0.78 -7.71
C THR A 44 -4.42 0.27 -8.62
N GLY A 45 -3.98 1.53 -8.55
CA GLY A 45 -4.43 2.58 -9.46
C GLY A 45 -4.07 2.27 -10.92
N LEU A 46 -2.84 1.82 -11.16
CA LEU A 46 -2.39 1.37 -12.47
C LEU A 46 -3.22 0.17 -12.98
N ALA A 47 -3.49 -0.80 -12.11
CA ALA A 47 -4.29 -1.97 -12.46
C ALA A 47 -5.73 -1.59 -12.85
N ILE A 48 -6.35 -0.62 -12.18
CA ILE A 48 -7.69 -0.10 -12.54
C ILE A 48 -7.66 0.53 -13.94
N ILE A 49 -6.65 1.32 -14.26
CA ILE A 49 -6.52 1.96 -15.57
C ILE A 49 -6.37 0.91 -16.67
N ILE A 50 -5.46 -0.05 -16.49
CA ILE A 50 -5.21 -1.13 -17.45
C ILE A 50 -6.46 -2.00 -17.60
N SER A 51 -7.15 -2.31 -16.51
CA SER A 51 -8.40 -3.07 -16.47
C SER A 51 -9.47 -2.42 -17.34
N ASN A 52 -9.67 -1.11 -17.18
CA ASN A 52 -10.64 -0.35 -17.97
C ASN A 52 -10.27 -0.31 -19.47
N PHE A 53 -9.00 -0.19 -19.78
CA PHE A 53 -8.52 -0.14 -21.15
C PHE A 53 -8.62 -1.51 -21.85
N LEU A 54 -8.21 -2.59 -21.18
CA LEU A 54 -8.24 -3.96 -21.71
C LEU A 54 -9.59 -4.65 -21.53
N LYS A 55 -10.55 -4.05 -20.80
CA LYS A 55 -11.84 -4.65 -20.41
C LYS A 55 -11.67 -6.00 -19.68
N LEU A 56 -10.61 -6.12 -18.88
CA LEU A 56 -10.32 -7.29 -18.05
C LEU A 56 -10.74 -7.02 -16.60
N PRO A 57 -11.07 -8.06 -15.82
CA PRO A 57 -11.31 -7.90 -14.39
C PRO A 57 -10.10 -7.29 -13.68
N THR A 58 -10.31 -6.26 -12.87
CA THR A 58 -9.24 -5.55 -12.13
C THR A 58 -8.42 -6.51 -11.27
N SER A 59 -9.06 -7.54 -10.72
CA SER A 59 -8.40 -8.58 -9.92
C SER A 59 -7.34 -9.36 -10.71
N LEU A 60 -7.63 -9.72 -11.97
CA LEU A 60 -6.66 -10.42 -12.84
C LEU A 60 -5.48 -9.52 -13.18
N VAL A 61 -5.75 -8.26 -13.53
CA VAL A 61 -4.69 -7.30 -13.86
C VAL A 61 -3.81 -7.04 -12.63
N THR A 62 -4.42 -6.82 -11.46
CA THR A 62 -3.68 -6.64 -10.20
C THR A 62 -2.81 -7.85 -9.90
N LEU A 63 -3.36 -9.05 -9.99
CA LEU A 63 -2.62 -10.29 -9.71
C LEU A 63 -1.46 -10.49 -10.70
N SER A 64 -1.67 -10.17 -11.98
CA SER A 64 -0.63 -10.27 -13.02
C SER A 64 0.55 -9.32 -12.77
N ILE A 65 0.29 -8.14 -12.21
CA ILE A 65 1.33 -7.17 -11.87
C ILE A 65 1.99 -7.53 -10.53
N THR A 66 1.17 -7.87 -9.53
CA THR A 66 1.64 -8.14 -8.15
C THR A 66 2.32 -9.51 -8.05
N GLY A 67 1.89 -10.51 -8.81
CA GLY A 67 2.44 -11.87 -8.76
C GLY A 67 3.96 -11.93 -8.98
N PRO A 68 4.49 -11.43 -10.10
CA PRO A 68 5.94 -11.34 -10.33
C PRO A 68 6.66 -10.53 -9.26
N LEU A 69 6.03 -9.45 -8.77
CA LEU A 69 6.60 -8.61 -7.74
C LEU A 69 6.75 -9.35 -6.40
N LEU A 70 5.78 -10.19 -6.05
CA LEU A 70 5.83 -11.04 -4.87
C LEU A 70 6.98 -12.05 -4.96
N ILE A 71 7.15 -12.69 -6.12
CA ILE A 71 8.26 -13.62 -6.36
C ILE A 71 9.61 -12.90 -6.21
N CYS A 72 9.76 -11.76 -6.86
CA CYS A 72 10.96 -10.94 -6.73
C CYS A 72 11.21 -10.51 -5.27
N SER A 73 10.17 -10.11 -4.55
CA SER A 73 10.31 -9.72 -3.14
C SER A 73 10.81 -10.86 -2.25
N ALA A 74 10.31 -12.08 -2.47
CA ALA A 74 10.74 -13.26 -1.73
C ALA A 74 12.21 -13.63 -2.01
N ILE A 75 12.66 -13.46 -3.26
CA ILE A 75 14.03 -13.76 -3.69
C ILE A 75 15.00 -12.68 -3.18
N PHE A 76 14.69 -11.42 -3.41
CA PHE A 76 15.61 -10.30 -3.15
C PHE A 76 15.57 -9.79 -1.70
N LEU A 77 14.40 -9.73 -1.05
CA LEU A 77 14.26 -9.24 0.32
C LEU A 77 14.22 -10.35 1.38
N GLY A 78 14.19 -11.61 0.95
CA GLY A 78 14.24 -12.78 1.82
C GLY A 78 12.87 -13.44 2.02
N ARG A 79 12.91 -14.74 2.33
CA ARG A 79 11.70 -15.59 2.44
C ARG A 79 10.73 -15.11 3.52
N GLY A 80 11.24 -14.65 4.67
CA GLY A 80 10.40 -14.13 5.75
C GLY A 80 9.64 -12.88 5.37
N PHE A 81 10.29 -11.96 4.66
CA PHE A 81 9.66 -10.77 4.09
C PHE A 81 8.61 -11.16 3.04
N GLY A 82 8.98 -12.05 2.09
CA GLY A 82 8.09 -12.49 1.02
C GLY A 82 6.79 -13.12 1.53
N ILE A 83 6.84 -13.93 2.59
CA ILE A 83 5.64 -14.54 3.20
C ILE A 83 4.71 -13.46 3.78
N LYS A 84 5.27 -12.46 4.47
CA LYS A 84 4.50 -11.36 5.04
C LYS A 84 3.84 -10.50 3.95
N VAL A 85 4.58 -10.20 2.87
CA VAL A 85 4.07 -9.46 1.72
C VAL A 85 2.98 -10.26 0.99
N LEU A 86 3.18 -11.57 0.79
CA LEU A 86 2.17 -12.45 0.22
C LEU A 86 0.87 -12.42 1.04
N PHE A 87 0.99 -12.52 2.36
CA PHE A 87 -0.17 -12.45 3.26
C PHE A 87 -0.89 -11.11 3.14
N ALA A 88 -0.18 -9.99 3.16
CA ALA A 88 -0.75 -8.65 2.99
C ALA A 88 -1.42 -8.49 1.61
N ALA A 89 -0.76 -8.94 0.54
CA ALA A 89 -1.22 -8.83 -0.83
C ALA A 89 -2.49 -9.67 -1.12
N LEU A 90 -2.70 -10.75 -0.39
CA LEU A 90 -3.94 -11.55 -0.47
C LEU A 90 -5.03 -10.99 0.46
N MET A 91 -4.64 -10.59 1.68
CA MET A 91 -5.58 -10.11 2.69
C MET A 91 -6.20 -8.76 2.30
N SER A 92 -5.45 -7.83 1.72
CA SER A 92 -5.96 -6.50 1.38
C SER A 92 -7.08 -6.53 0.33
N PRO A 93 -6.94 -7.19 -0.85
CA PRO A 93 -8.02 -7.29 -1.82
C PRO A 93 -9.23 -8.08 -1.29
N PHE A 94 -8.97 -9.13 -0.49
CA PHE A 94 -10.05 -9.88 0.16
C PHE A 94 -10.88 -8.99 1.07
N LEU A 95 -10.24 -8.22 1.95
CA LEU A 95 -10.96 -7.30 2.84
C LEU A 95 -11.63 -6.15 2.07
N ILE A 96 -11.00 -5.63 1.01
CA ILE A 96 -11.62 -4.60 0.15
C ILE A 96 -12.92 -5.13 -0.45
N SER A 97 -13.00 -6.40 -0.84
CA SER A 97 -14.21 -7.00 -1.38
C SER A 97 -15.30 -7.23 -0.32
N GLN A 98 -14.93 -7.40 0.95
CA GLN A 98 -15.88 -7.66 2.04
C GLN A 98 -16.45 -6.37 2.67
N VAL A 99 -15.69 -5.29 2.71
CA VAL A 99 -16.11 -4.02 3.36
C VAL A 99 -17.42 -3.45 2.80
N PRO A 100 -17.71 -3.47 1.49
CA PRO A 100 -19.01 -3.00 0.97
C PRO A 100 -20.21 -3.75 1.55
N HIS A 101 -20.05 -5.01 1.93
CA HIS A 101 -21.12 -5.81 2.54
C HIS A 101 -21.42 -5.43 4.00
N LEU A 102 -20.54 -4.68 4.65
CA LEU A 102 -20.72 -4.22 6.04
C LEU A 102 -21.63 -3.00 6.16
N SER A 103 -22.16 -2.46 5.04
CA SER A 103 -23.08 -1.31 5.01
C SER A 103 -22.60 -0.14 5.87
N ILE A 104 -21.29 0.16 5.85
CA ILE A 104 -20.73 1.27 6.61
C ILE A 104 -21.20 2.58 5.95
N PRO A 105 -21.88 3.47 6.70
CA PRO A 105 -22.37 4.72 6.15
C PRO A 105 -21.22 5.62 5.72
N TYR A 106 -21.44 6.41 4.67
CA TYR A 106 -20.49 7.40 4.22
C TYR A 106 -20.28 8.46 5.30
N ILE A 107 -19.02 8.73 5.61
CA ILE A 107 -18.67 9.67 6.69
C ILE A 107 -18.86 11.11 6.22
N THR A 108 -18.59 11.38 4.95
CA THR A 108 -18.71 12.72 4.35
C THR A 108 -18.72 12.66 2.82
N ASP A 109 -19.45 13.58 2.21
CA ASP A 109 -19.48 13.76 0.75
C ASP A 109 -18.40 14.74 0.26
N ASN A 110 -17.64 15.33 1.18
CA ASN A 110 -16.61 16.30 0.84
C ASN A 110 -15.34 15.59 0.36
N ILE A 111 -15.06 15.72 -0.95
CA ILE A 111 -13.91 15.08 -1.61
C ILE A 111 -12.56 15.43 -0.96
N TYR A 112 -12.39 16.64 -0.44
CA TYR A 112 -11.14 17.07 0.21
C TYR A 112 -10.94 16.35 1.53
N VAL A 113 -12.00 16.20 2.32
CA VAL A 113 -11.96 15.47 3.61
C VAL A 113 -11.70 14.00 3.35
N CYS A 114 -12.36 13.41 2.35
CA CYS A 114 -12.13 12.02 1.92
C CYS A 114 -10.67 11.79 1.50
N ALA A 115 -10.11 12.71 0.70
CA ALA A 115 -8.72 12.61 0.25
C ALA A 115 -7.73 12.63 1.43
N VAL A 116 -7.92 13.52 2.39
CA VAL A 116 -7.04 13.65 3.57
C VAL A 116 -7.18 12.46 4.52
N LEU A 117 -8.41 12.12 4.92
CA LEU A 117 -8.65 11.01 5.85
C LEU A 117 -8.23 9.66 5.24
N GLY A 118 -8.57 9.43 3.97
CA GLY A 118 -8.15 8.23 3.24
C GLY A 118 -6.63 8.13 3.15
N ALA A 119 -5.94 9.24 2.86
CA ALA A 119 -4.48 9.29 2.81
C ALA A 119 -3.84 9.02 4.18
N CYS A 120 -4.40 9.55 5.26
CA CYS A 120 -3.93 9.28 6.62
C CYS A 120 -4.07 7.79 6.97
N CYS A 121 -5.20 7.18 6.65
CA CYS A 121 -5.43 5.75 6.88
C CYS A 121 -4.46 4.88 6.08
N VAL A 122 -4.33 5.13 4.78
CA VAL A 122 -3.42 4.35 3.91
C VAL A 122 -1.96 4.56 4.30
N GLY A 123 -1.53 5.80 4.56
CA GLY A 123 -0.17 6.10 4.97
C GLY A 123 0.21 5.40 6.30
N THR A 124 -0.71 5.41 7.27
CA THR A 124 -0.54 4.71 8.54
C THR A 124 -0.48 3.20 8.36
N ALA A 125 -1.33 2.63 7.51
CA ALA A 125 -1.35 1.21 7.20
C ALA A 125 -0.04 0.74 6.55
N ILE A 126 0.42 1.45 5.51
CA ILE A 126 1.70 1.15 4.83
C ILE A 126 2.87 1.30 5.81
N GLY A 127 2.93 2.40 6.56
CA GLY A 127 3.97 2.63 7.55
C GLY A 127 4.03 1.52 8.61
N ASN A 128 2.87 1.05 9.09
CA ASN A 128 2.78 -0.05 10.04
C ASN A 128 3.25 -1.40 9.44
N CYS A 129 2.92 -1.68 8.18
CA CYS A 129 3.45 -2.85 7.46
C CYS A 129 4.98 -2.81 7.35
N LEU A 130 5.54 -1.65 6.96
CA LEU A 130 6.98 -1.49 6.81
C LEU A 130 7.73 -1.66 8.13
N GLN A 131 7.16 -1.19 9.26
CA GLN A 131 7.74 -1.37 10.59
C GLN A 131 7.89 -2.84 11.02
N VAL A 132 6.98 -3.72 10.58
CA VAL A 132 7.06 -5.16 10.86
C VAL A 132 7.85 -5.95 9.81
N GLY A 133 8.56 -5.25 8.93
CA GLY A 133 9.29 -5.87 7.84
C GLY A 133 8.37 -6.59 6.85
N ALA A 134 7.28 -5.91 6.47
CA ALA A 134 6.34 -6.32 5.44
C ALA A 134 6.08 -5.15 4.49
N ALA A 135 5.39 -5.43 3.40
CA ALA A 135 4.85 -4.42 2.50
C ALA A 135 3.46 -4.87 2.04
N THR A 136 2.68 -3.97 1.44
CA THR A 136 1.29 -4.27 1.07
C THR A 136 1.15 -5.06 -0.24
N GLY A 137 2.27 -5.35 -0.93
CA GLY A 137 2.29 -6.01 -2.23
C GLY A 137 2.08 -5.03 -3.41
N GLY A 138 2.04 -3.74 -3.13
CA GLY A 138 1.89 -2.67 -4.12
C GLY A 138 3.20 -1.99 -4.51
N THR A 139 3.13 -0.68 -4.80
CA THR A 139 4.29 0.15 -5.14
C THR A 139 5.28 0.31 -4.00
N ASP A 140 4.85 0.16 -2.77
CA ASP A 140 5.72 0.07 -1.60
C ASP A 140 6.71 -1.10 -1.70
N THR A 141 6.23 -2.28 -2.14
CA THR A 141 7.08 -3.45 -2.40
C THR A 141 8.07 -3.19 -3.54
N LEU A 142 7.58 -2.61 -4.65
CA LEU A 142 8.44 -2.24 -5.78
C LEU A 142 9.49 -1.21 -5.34
N SER A 143 9.10 -0.23 -4.53
CA SER A 143 10.00 0.81 -4.02
C SER A 143 11.09 0.23 -3.14
N LEU A 144 10.79 -0.76 -2.30
CA LEU A 144 11.78 -1.48 -1.49
C LEU A 144 12.76 -2.29 -2.35
N LEU A 145 12.26 -2.95 -3.42
CA LEU A 145 13.12 -3.67 -4.36
C LEU A 145 14.07 -2.72 -5.08
N ILE A 146 13.56 -1.59 -5.57
CA ILE A 146 14.37 -0.55 -6.21
C ILE A 146 15.38 0.05 -5.22
N GLN A 147 14.97 0.33 -3.98
CA GLN A 147 15.86 0.86 -2.95
C GLN A 147 17.03 -0.09 -2.65
N LYS A 148 16.77 -1.40 -2.70
CA LYS A 148 17.84 -2.38 -2.51
C LYS A 148 18.88 -2.35 -3.63
N VAL A 149 18.46 -2.04 -4.86
CA VAL A 149 19.35 -1.90 -6.02
C VAL A 149 20.01 -0.52 -6.03
N LEU A 150 19.24 0.54 -5.82
CA LEU A 150 19.70 1.93 -5.78
C LEU A 150 20.09 2.31 -4.35
N LYS A 151 21.23 1.82 -3.90
CA LYS A 151 21.76 2.14 -2.57
C LYS A 151 21.94 3.65 -2.41
N GLY A 152 21.36 4.22 -1.34
CA GLY A 152 21.50 5.66 -1.01
C GLY A 152 20.30 6.53 -1.37
N VAL A 153 19.32 6.01 -2.14
CA VAL A 153 18.09 6.75 -2.42
C VAL A 153 17.05 6.46 -1.31
N PRO A 154 16.51 7.47 -0.63
CA PRO A 154 15.52 7.25 0.41
C PRO A 154 14.21 6.72 -0.19
N LEU A 155 13.57 5.79 0.54
CA LEU A 155 12.33 5.11 0.12
C LEU A 155 11.24 6.09 -0.35
N ARG A 156 11.09 7.21 0.37
CA ARG A 156 10.12 8.26 0.06
C ARG A 156 10.27 8.84 -1.36
N VAL A 157 11.50 8.99 -1.84
CA VAL A 157 11.77 9.55 -3.18
C VAL A 157 11.36 8.54 -4.24
N ILE A 158 11.68 7.27 -4.03
CA ILE A 158 11.32 6.20 -4.96
C ILE A 158 9.81 6.05 -5.03
N MET A 159 9.12 6.01 -3.89
CA MET A 159 7.64 5.97 -3.83
C MET A 159 7.03 7.17 -4.55
N PHE A 160 7.54 8.38 -4.28
CA PHE A 160 7.04 9.58 -4.93
C PHE A 160 7.20 9.55 -6.46
N CYS A 161 8.34 9.09 -6.96
CA CYS A 161 8.56 8.97 -8.40
C CYS A 161 7.64 7.94 -9.05
N ILE A 162 7.47 6.77 -8.45
CA ILE A 162 6.63 5.70 -9.00
C ILE A 162 5.16 6.11 -8.95
N ASP A 163 4.66 6.43 -7.78
CA ASP A 163 3.23 6.74 -7.59
C ASP A 163 2.85 8.05 -8.27
N GLY A 164 3.73 9.05 -8.24
CA GLY A 164 3.56 10.31 -8.96
C GLY A 164 3.45 10.10 -10.48
N SER A 165 4.30 9.25 -11.04
CA SER A 165 4.22 8.88 -12.46
C SER A 165 2.90 8.20 -12.81
N ILE A 166 2.41 7.30 -11.96
CA ILE A 166 1.14 6.60 -12.14
C ILE A 166 -0.04 7.60 -12.08
N ILE A 167 -0.03 8.53 -11.12
CA ILE A 167 -1.08 9.55 -10.98
C ILE A 167 -1.08 10.50 -12.17
N LEU A 168 0.07 10.95 -12.64
CA LEU A 168 0.18 11.80 -13.83
C LEU A 168 -0.37 11.08 -15.06
N PHE A 169 0.02 9.82 -15.27
CA PHE A 169 -0.47 9.03 -16.39
C PHE A 169 -1.98 8.77 -16.31
N SER A 170 -2.49 8.48 -15.11
CA SER A 170 -3.92 8.34 -14.83
C SER A 170 -4.70 9.62 -15.18
N GLY A 171 -4.16 10.76 -14.76
CA GLY A 171 -4.79 12.05 -15.02
C GLY A 171 -4.89 12.42 -16.51
N LEU A 172 -3.84 12.09 -17.27
CA LEU A 172 -3.84 12.28 -18.72
C LEU A 172 -4.88 11.40 -19.42
N LEU A 173 -5.07 10.17 -18.95
CA LEU A 173 -6.05 9.24 -19.54
C LEU A 173 -7.49 9.58 -19.17
N THR A 174 -7.74 9.93 -17.92
CA THR A 174 -9.09 10.23 -17.41
C THR A 174 -9.57 11.63 -17.76
N LYS A 175 -8.67 12.52 -18.23
CA LYS A 175 -8.94 13.95 -18.51
C LYS A 175 -9.58 14.71 -17.35
N ASN A 176 -9.45 14.20 -16.13
CA ASN A 176 -10.00 14.80 -14.93
C ASN A 176 -8.87 15.36 -14.05
N LEU A 177 -8.49 16.62 -14.31
CA LEU A 177 -7.40 17.30 -13.60
C LEU A 177 -7.65 17.41 -12.08
N MET A 178 -8.91 17.60 -11.68
CA MET A 178 -9.25 17.77 -10.26
C MET A 178 -8.95 16.52 -9.43
N THR A 179 -9.38 15.35 -9.92
CA THR A 179 -9.09 14.05 -9.26
C THR A 179 -7.60 13.77 -9.23
N SER A 180 -6.86 14.14 -10.26
CA SER A 180 -5.41 13.94 -10.32
C SER A 180 -4.66 14.82 -9.32
N ILE A 181 -5.04 16.08 -9.18
CA ILE A 181 -4.45 17.01 -8.20
C ILE A 181 -4.72 16.52 -6.77
N LEU A 182 -5.96 16.10 -6.48
CA LEU A 182 -6.34 15.56 -5.17
C LEU A 182 -5.62 14.25 -4.86
N SER A 183 -5.51 13.35 -5.84
CA SER A 183 -4.73 12.11 -5.69
C SER A 183 -3.26 12.40 -5.44
N GLY A 184 -2.68 13.40 -6.11
CA GLY A 184 -1.32 13.87 -5.86
C GLY A 184 -1.14 14.43 -4.45
N GLY A 185 -2.10 15.21 -3.97
CA GLY A 185 -2.12 15.72 -2.59
C GLY A 185 -2.21 14.58 -1.56
N SER A 186 -3.08 13.60 -1.81
CA SER A 186 -3.19 12.39 -0.98
C SER A 186 -1.87 11.61 -0.93
N LEU A 187 -1.19 11.47 -2.08
CA LEU A 187 0.11 10.80 -2.16
C LEU A 187 1.16 11.48 -1.29
N LEU A 188 1.24 12.80 -1.29
CA LEU A 188 2.18 13.55 -0.44
C LEU A 188 1.93 13.28 1.04
N ILE A 189 0.67 13.23 1.47
CA ILE A 189 0.29 12.91 2.85
C ILE A 189 0.72 11.47 3.19
N ILE A 190 0.41 10.50 2.31
CA ILE A 190 0.79 9.09 2.49
C ILE A 190 2.30 8.96 2.67
N ILE A 191 3.09 9.53 1.76
CA ILE A 191 4.57 9.44 1.80
C ILE A 191 5.13 10.11 3.03
N THR A 192 4.57 11.24 3.46
CA THR A 192 5.00 11.94 4.67
C THR A 192 4.78 11.08 5.91
N ILE A 193 3.61 10.47 6.06
CA ILE A 193 3.30 9.58 7.18
C ILE A 193 4.20 8.34 7.16
N VAL A 194 4.34 7.69 6.01
CA VAL A 194 5.22 6.53 5.84
C VAL A 194 6.67 6.90 6.21
N SER A 195 7.17 8.03 5.72
CA SER A 195 8.52 8.49 6.03
C SER A 195 8.71 8.77 7.52
N PHE A 196 7.72 9.37 8.18
CA PHE A 196 7.76 9.63 9.62
C PHE A 196 7.78 8.33 10.43
N MET A 197 6.91 7.39 10.08
CA MET A 197 6.80 6.10 10.78
C MET A 197 8.04 5.21 10.59
N THR A 198 8.65 5.23 9.40
CA THR A 198 9.83 4.41 9.09
C THR A 198 11.12 5.01 9.63
N LYS A 199 11.23 6.35 9.75
CA LYS A 199 12.39 7.01 10.36
C LYS A 199 12.58 6.59 11.82
N ASN A 200 11.52 6.54 12.59
CA ASN A 200 11.57 6.13 14.00
C ASN A 200 11.98 4.67 14.18
N THR A 201 11.82 3.83 13.17
CA THR A 201 12.21 2.41 13.22
C THR A 201 13.69 2.21 12.90
N SER A 202 14.30 3.07 12.07
CA SER A 202 15.75 3.02 11.79
C SER A 202 16.60 3.51 12.97
N GLU A 203 16.07 4.33 13.84
CA GLU A 203 16.75 4.74 15.09
C GLU A 203 16.59 3.69 16.21
N GLY A 204 15.65 2.74 16.09
CA GLY A 204 15.33 1.73 17.10
C GLY A 204 15.80 0.30 16.82
N GLY A 205 16.61 0.03 15.77
CA GLY A 205 17.23 -1.30 15.60
C GLY A 205 16.88 -2.10 14.38
N ILE A 206 17.26 -1.68 13.19
CA ILE A 206 17.49 -2.57 12.05
C ILE A 206 18.89 -2.26 11.48
N THR A 207 19.89 -2.43 12.33
CA THR A 207 21.29 -2.61 11.90
C THR A 207 21.78 -3.86 12.60
N ASN A 208 21.41 -5.03 12.05
CA ASN A 208 22.18 -6.28 12.25
C ASN A 208 21.41 -7.41 11.57
N GLY A 209 21.95 -7.84 10.42
CA GLY A 209 21.53 -9.04 9.72
C GLY A 209 22.02 -9.02 8.29
#